data_4b93a47d1f40a9b984965ef987fc31af
#
_entry.id   4b93a47d1f40a9b984965ef987fc31af
#
_cell.length_a   1.000
_cell.length_b   1.000
_cell.length_c   1.000
_cell.angle_alpha   90.00
_cell.angle_beta   90.00
_cell.angle_gamma   90.00
#
_symmetry.space_group_name_H-M   'P 1'
#
loop_
_entity.id
_entity.type
_entity.pdbx_description
1 polymer ?
#
loop_
_entity_poly.entity_id
_entity_poly.type
_entity_poly.pdbx_seq_one_letter_code
_entity_poly.pdbx_strand_id
1 'polypeptide(L)'
;MRKGSGTTAPQELFVRHARRDGRSVAILRAVDYGDSCVVEAEVYPVGRRSAEPSRPGPYTFAHTEEATEFMAEAVKALIVLGCDVQGR
;
A
#
# COMPACT_ATOMS: atom_id res chain seq x y z
N MET A 1 30.74 -3.69 -4.03
CA MET A 1 30.43 -3.99 -3.93
C MET A 1 29.99 -4.58 -3.72
N ARG A 2 29.71 -4.84 -3.73
CA ARG A 2 29.21 -5.34 -3.44
C ARG A 2 28.68 -5.96 -3.56
N LYS A 3 28.44 -6.20 -3.56
CA LYS A 3 27.86 -6.80 -3.54
C LYS A 3 27.30 -7.31 -3.57
N GLY A 4 27.38 -6.85 -3.54
CA GLY A 4 26.46 -7.35 -3.82
C GLY A 4 25.94 -8.49 -3.68
N SER A 5 26.13 -8.95 -3.37
CA SER A 5 25.66 -9.99 -3.49
C SER A 5 24.34 -10.17 -3.41
N GLY A 6 23.92 -10.17 -4.02
CA GLY A 6 22.75 -10.67 -4.31
C GLY A 6 21.55 -10.37 -3.52
N THR A 7 21.64 -10.03 -2.33
CA THR A 7 20.45 -9.79 -1.55
C THR A 7 20.12 -8.32 -1.54
N THR A 8 19.06 -7.96 -2.23
CA THR A 8 18.58 -6.59 -2.23
C THR A 8 17.60 -6.43 -1.08
N ALA A 9 17.85 -5.48 -0.21
CA ALA A 9 16.92 -5.15 0.84
C ALA A 9 15.62 -4.63 0.22
N PRO A 10 14.46 -4.99 0.78
CA PRO A 10 13.20 -4.44 0.29
C PRO A 10 13.23 -2.93 0.37
N GLN A 11 12.74 -2.29 -0.68
CA GLN A 11 12.71 -0.84 -0.76
C GLN A 11 11.28 -0.36 -0.86
N GLU A 12 10.87 0.44 0.12
CA GLU A 12 9.55 1.05 0.10
C GLU A 12 9.52 2.12 -0.98
N LEU A 13 8.63 1.97 -1.94
CA LEU A 13 8.52 2.92 -3.04
C LEU A 13 7.61 4.07 -2.69
N PHE A 14 6.42 3.76 -2.18
CA PHE A 14 5.51 4.80 -1.71
C PHE A 14 4.49 4.20 -0.76
N VAL A 15 3.93 5.09 0.05
CA VAL A 15 2.87 4.77 1.00
C VAL A 15 1.75 5.76 0.78
N ARG A 16 0.52 5.27 0.87
CA ARG A 16 -0.67 6.13 0.82
C ARG A 16 -1.52 5.84 2.04
N HIS A 17 -1.88 6.88 2.75
CA HIS A 17 -2.70 6.77 3.95
C HIS A 17 -4.03 7.45 3.68
N ALA A 18 -5.10 6.68 3.73
CA ALA A 18 -6.45 7.18 3.49
C ALA A 18 -7.15 7.39 4.83
N ARG A 19 -7.73 8.56 5.00
CA ARG A 19 -8.46 8.93 6.21
C ARG A 19 -9.82 9.47 5.83
N ARG A 20 -10.77 9.26 6.72
CA ARG A 20 -12.09 9.84 6.58
C ARG A 20 -12.53 10.33 7.94
N ASP A 21 -12.88 11.62 8.01
CA ASP A 21 -13.26 12.28 9.26
C ASP A 21 -12.19 12.10 10.34
N GLY A 22 -10.92 12.20 9.95
CA GLY A 22 -9.79 12.10 10.86
C GLY A 22 -9.42 10.68 11.27
N ARG A 23 -10.13 9.66 10.77
CA ARG A 23 -9.86 8.28 11.12
C ARG A 23 -9.21 7.54 9.98
N SER A 24 -8.27 6.66 10.31
CA SER A 24 -7.64 5.81 9.31
C SER A 24 -8.65 4.85 8.72
N VAL A 25 -8.70 4.79 7.40
CA VAL A 25 -9.54 3.85 6.66
C VAL A 25 -8.68 2.77 6.04
N ALA A 26 -7.55 3.16 5.46
CA ALA A 26 -6.65 2.21 4.82
C ALA A 26 -5.24 2.77 4.75
N ILE A 27 -4.28 1.87 4.78
CA ILE A 27 -2.88 2.21 4.48
C ILE A 27 -2.44 1.27 3.38
N LEU A 28 -1.89 1.83 2.31
CA LEU A 28 -1.38 1.08 1.17
C LEU A 28 0.11 1.34 1.05
N ARG A 29 0.87 0.29 0.82
CA ARG A 29 2.33 0.40 0.70
C ARG A 29 2.81 -0.43 -0.47
N ALA A 30 3.64 0.15 -1.33
CA ALA A 30 4.28 -0.57 -2.41
C ALA A 30 5.75 -0.78 -2.04
N VAL A 31 6.20 -2.02 -2.14
CA VAL A 31 7.55 -2.42 -1.75
C VAL A 31 8.20 -3.17 -2.90
N ASP A 32 9.41 -2.76 -3.25
CA ASP A 32 10.18 -3.41 -4.32
C ASP A 32 11.15 -4.39 -3.68
N TYR A 33 11.05 -5.66 -4.10
CA TYR A 33 11.93 -6.72 -3.61
C TYR A 33 13.01 -7.10 -4.62
N GLY A 34 13.13 -6.34 -5.69
CA GLY A 34 14.14 -6.56 -6.72
C GLY A 34 13.59 -7.35 -7.90
N ASP A 35 13.02 -8.51 -7.65
CA ASP A 35 12.45 -9.35 -8.70
C ASP A 35 10.93 -9.27 -8.76
N SER A 36 10.33 -8.59 -7.82
CA SER A 36 8.88 -8.38 -7.80
C SER A 36 8.57 -7.14 -7.00
N CYS A 37 7.37 -6.62 -7.20
CA CYS A 37 6.87 -5.48 -6.44
C CYS A 37 5.59 -5.91 -5.75
N VAL A 38 5.47 -5.62 -4.48
CA VAL A 38 4.35 -6.08 -3.67
C VAL A 38 3.59 -4.89 -3.12
N VAL A 39 2.26 -4.93 -3.25
CA VAL A 39 1.41 -3.94 -2.60
C VAL A 39 0.78 -4.59 -1.37
N GLU A 40 1.05 -3.99 -0.23
CA GLU A 40 0.49 -4.42 1.05
C GLU A 40 -0.60 -3.43 1.43
N ALA A 41 -1.68 -3.95 1.98
CA ALA A 41 -2.81 -3.12 2.38
C ALA A 41 -3.23 -3.45 3.80
N GLU A 42 -3.59 -2.41 4.53
CA GLU A 42 -4.23 -2.53 5.85
C GLU A 42 -5.52 -1.76 5.78
N VAL A 43 -6.62 -2.43 6.08
CA VAL A 43 -7.94 -1.80 6.02
C VAL A 43 -8.54 -1.83 7.41
N TYR A 44 -8.97 -0.66 7.87
CA TYR A 44 -9.52 -0.49 9.22
C TYR A 44 -11.04 -0.52 9.16
N PRO A 45 -11.69 -1.37 9.98
CA PRO A 45 -13.14 -1.46 9.96
C PRO A 45 -13.77 -0.14 10.41
N VAL A 46 -14.82 0.24 9.71
CA VAL A 46 -15.56 1.46 10.04
C VAL A 46 -16.56 1.11 11.14
N GLY A 47 -16.65 1.99 12.15
CA GLY A 47 -17.64 1.84 13.19
C GLY A 47 -17.30 0.86 14.29
N ARG A 48 -16.13 0.24 14.24
CA ARG A 48 -15.67 -0.70 15.26
C ARG A 48 -14.39 -0.21 15.89
N ARG A 49 -14.49 0.26 17.11
CA ARG A 49 -13.36 0.93 17.74
C ARG A 49 -12.20 0.02 18.08
N SER A 50 -12.48 -1.23 18.39
CA SER A 50 -11.44 -2.16 18.83
C SER A 50 -11.17 -3.27 17.84
N ALA A 51 -11.75 -3.20 16.64
CA ALA A 51 -11.53 -4.23 15.64
C ALA A 51 -10.14 -4.11 15.04
N GLU A 52 -9.49 -5.24 14.86
CA GLU A 52 -8.19 -5.27 14.22
C GLU A 52 -8.34 -4.98 12.72
N PRO A 53 -7.33 -4.33 12.12
CA PRO A 53 -7.37 -4.10 10.68
C PRO A 53 -7.27 -5.44 9.94
N SER A 54 -7.92 -5.52 8.79
CA SER A 54 -7.73 -6.64 7.89
C SER A 54 -6.57 -6.32 6.94
N ARG A 55 -5.92 -7.36 6.46
CA ARG A 55 -4.79 -7.22 5.56
C ARG A 55 -5.04 -8.02 4.30
N PRO A 56 -5.85 -7.48 3.38
CA PRO A 56 -6.07 -8.16 2.10
C PRO A 56 -4.79 -8.19 1.30
N GLY A 57 -4.64 -9.21 0.47
CA GLY A 57 -3.42 -9.41 -0.30
C GLY A 57 -2.42 -10.25 0.48
N PRO A 58 -1.12 -9.99 0.36
CA PRO A 58 -0.51 -8.96 -0.50
C PRO A 58 -0.70 -9.23 -1.99
N TYR A 59 -0.59 -8.18 -2.79
CA TYR A 59 -0.74 -8.28 -4.24
C TYR A 59 0.65 -8.16 -4.86
N THR A 60 1.04 -9.17 -5.63
CA THR A 60 2.40 -9.26 -6.17
C THR A 60 2.37 -8.97 -7.67
N PHE A 61 3.30 -8.14 -8.10
CA PHE A 61 3.42 -7.72 -9.49
C PHE A 61 4.85 -7.96 -9.96
N ALA A 62 4.99 -8.28 -11.24
CA ALA A 62 6.31 -8.50 -11.82
C ALA A 62 7.05 -7.16 -12.02
N HIS A 63 6.31 -6.09 -12.25
CA HIS A 63 6.91 -4.80 -12.60
C HIS A 63 6.34 -3.68 -11.74
N THR A 64 7.19 -2.68 -11.47
CA THR A 64 6.82 -1.51 -10.69
C THR A 64 5.64 -0.76 -11.30
N GLU A 65 5.58 -0.70 -12.63
CA GLU A 65 4.50 0.00 -13.33
C GLU A 65 3.14 -0.60 -13.00
N GLU A 66 3.07 -1.91 -12.93
CA GLU A 66 1.81 -2.60 -12.61
C GLU A 66 1.37 -2.27 -11.18
N ALA A 67 2.32 -2.30 -10.26
CA ALA A 67 2.03 -1.96 -8.86
C ALA A 67 1.58 -0.50 -8.76
N THR A 68 2.22 0.39 -9.51
CA THR A 68 1.87 1.82 -9.51
C THR A 68 0.46 2.02 -10.02
N GLU A 69 0.08 1.33 -11.10
CA GLU A 69 -1.27 1.41 -11.64
C GLU A 69 -2.30 0.88 -10.66
N PHE A 70 -1.99 -0.24 -10.00
CA PHE A 70 -2.86 -0.80 -8.99
C PHE A 70 -3.08 0.20 -7.85
N MET A 71 -2.01 0.80 -7.37
CA MET A 71 -2.10 1.80 -6.31
C MET A 71 -2.93 3.00 -6.74
N ALA A 72 -2.73 3.47 -7.98
CA ALA A 72 -3.49 4.61 -8.49
C ALA A 72 -4.99 4.33 -8.52
N GLU A 73 -5.38 3.13 -8.96
CA GLU A 73 -6.78 2.74 -8.97
C GLU A 73 -7.35 2.62 -7.57
N ALA A 74 -6.57 2.06 -6.65
CA ALA A 74 -7.02 1.92 -5.27
C ALA A 74 -7.21 3.30 -4.62
N VAL A 75 -6.29 4.23 -4.87
CA VAL A 75 -6.40 5.60 -4.36
C VAL A 75 -7.65 6.28 -4.93
N LYS A 76 -7.90 6.11 -6.22
CA LYS A 76 -9.09 6.67 -6.86
C LYS A 76 -10.36 6.19 -6.18
N ALA A 77 -10.43 4.88 -5.91
CA ALA A 77 -11.59 4.30 -5.26
C ALA A 77 -11.77 4.89 -3.85
N LEU A 78 -10.69 5.07 -3.12
CA LEU A 78 -10.75 5.64 -1.78
C LEU A 78 -11.24 7.10 -1.81
N ILE A 79 -10.79 7.86 -2.79
CA ILE A 79 -11.23 9.25 -2.95
C ILE A 79 -12.73 9.29 -3.26
N VAL A 80 -13.20 8.40 -4.12
CA VAL A 80 -14.63 8.32 -4.44
C VAL A 80 -15.45 7.99 -3.18
N LEU A 81 -14.89 7.22 -2.28
CA LEU A 81 -15.54 6.89 -1.00
C LEU A 81 -15.46 8.02 0.02
N GLY A 82 -14.88 9.14 -0.34
CA GLY A 82 -14.81 10.31 0.52
C GLY A 82 -13.58 10.38 1.40
N CYS A 83 -12.56 9.59 1.10
CA CYS A 83 -11.34 9.61 1.89
C CYS A 83 -10.41 10.74 1.45
N ASP A 84 -9.68 11.26 2.41
CA ASP A 84 -8.56 12.14 2.17
C ASP A 84 -7.32 11.25 2.11
N VAL A 85 -6.64 11.22 0.98
CA VAL A 85 -5.50 10.32 0.77
C VAL A 85 -4.22 11.13 0.70
N GLN A 86 -3.28 10.79 1.56
CA GLN A 86 -1.99 11.45 1.61
C GLN A 86 -0.88 10.42 1.41
N GLY A 87 0.23 10.88 0.83
CA GLY A 87 1.34 10.04 0.59
C GLY A 87 2.63 10.62 1.16
N ARG A 88 3.69 9.80 1.12
CA ARG A 88 5.02 10.27 1.43
C ARG A 88 6.03 9.60 0.54
#